data_fc7885b88ea7f9c4e0e1af2b671af6e1
#
_entry.id   fc7885b88ea7f9c4e0e1af2b671af6e1
#
_cell.length_a   1.000
_cell.length_b   1.000
_cell.length_c   1.000
_cell.angle_alpha   90.00
_cell.angle_beta   90.00
_cell.angle_gamma   90.00
#
_symmetry.space_group_name_H-M   'P 1'
#
loop_
_entity.id
_entity.type
_entity.pdbx_description
1 polymer ?
#
loop_
_entity_poly.entity_id
_entity_poly.type
_entity_poly.pdbx_seq_one_letter_code
_entity_poly.pdbx_strand_id
1 'polypeptide(L)'
;RDVSPQNVLVGYDGTVKLVDFGVAKASFRSSQTRAGTMKGKARYMAPEQVINKNVDRRADVYSAGVMLWELFTGRKLISGANMFEQLVNVIKVPAPRLSSELPDIDPKLDHIVDKALARDPAARFATASEMREALLEYVASAGNVQPKEIGALVSETFASQREKLQAIVRTRLTAPEAGD
;
A
#
# COMPACT_ATOMS: atom_id res chain seq x y z
N ARG A 1 8.08 7.97 1.14
CA ARG A 1 7.18 8.70 2.04
C ARG A 1 5.72 8.72 1.60
N ASP A 2 5.39 8.00 0.55
CA ASP A 2 4.00 7.91 0.03
C ASP A 2 3.71 6.47 -0.46
N VAL A 3 4.05 5.49 0.36
CA VAL A 3 3.73 4.09 0.10
C VAL A 3 2.24 3.88 0.43
N SER A 4 1.46 3.52 -0.60
CA SER A 4 0.03 3.30 -0.47
C SER A 4 -0.46 2.46 -1.66
N PRO A 5 -1.62 1.77 -1.59
CA PRO A 5 -2.12 0.95 -2.69
C PRO A 5 -2.30 1.71 -4.01
N GLN A 6 -2.62 3.01 -3.96
CA GLN A 6 -2.76 3.84 -5.15
C GLN A 6 -1.45 4.01 -5.93
N ASN A 7 -0.32 3.82 -5.25
CA ASN A 7 1.01 3.94 -5.83
C ASN A 7 1.63 2.58 -6.18
N VAL A 8 0.90 1.47 -6.00
CA VAL A 8 1.34 0.13 -6.37
C VAL A 8 0.57 -0.34 -7.60
N LEU A 9 1.28 -0.61 -8.67
CA LEU A 9 0.71 -1.18 -9.89
C LEU A 9 1.10 -2.64 -9.99
N VAL A 10 0.10 -3.49 -10.26
CA VAL A 10 0.31 -4.91 -10.54
C VAL A 10 -0.04 -5.17 -12.00
N GLY A 11 0.96 -5.60 -12.76
CA GLY A 11 0.81 -5.91 -14.19
C GLY A 11 0.13 -7.25 -14.43
N TYR A 12 -0.43 -7.41 -15.61
CA TYR A 12 -1.02 -8.69 -16.07
C TYR A 12 0.02 -9.80 -16.26
N ASP A 13 1.30 -9.46 -16.19
CA ASP A 13 2.44 -10.38 -16.18
C ASP A 13 2.91 -10.72 -14.76
N GLY A 14 2.24 -10.19 -13.74
CA GLY A 14 2.61 -10.33 -12.34
C GLY A 14 3.72 -9.38 -11.87
N THR A 15 4.20 -8.50 -12.74
CA THR A 15 5.17 -7.47 -12.34
C THR A 15 4.53 -6.47 -11.40
N VAL A 16 5.18 -6.20 -10.27
CA VAL A 16 4.75 -5.19 -9.31
C VAL A 16 5.67 -3.97 -9.41
N LYS A 17 5.08 -2.79 -9.58
CA LYS A 17 5.81 -1.52 -9.66
C LYS A 17 5.25 -0.51 -8.68
N LEU A 18 6.16 0.15 -7.95
CA LEU A 18 5.83 1.32 -7.15
C LEU A 18 5.99 2.57 -8.03
N VAL A 19 4.96 3.39 -8.09
CA VAL A 19 4.94 4.66 -8.82
C VAL A 19 4.80 5.82 -7.81
N ASP A 20 5.18 7.03 -8.22
CA ASP A 20 5.05 8.25 -7.41
C ASP A 20 5.81 8.19 -6.07
N PHE A 21 7.13 8.40 -6.13
CA PHE A 21 8.03 8.37 -4.96
C PHE A 21 7.88 9.58 -4.00
N GLY A 22 6.78 10.32 -4.06
CA GLY A 22 6.50 11.43 -3.14
C GLY A 22 7.47 12.61 -3.28
N VAL A 23 7.88 12.94 -4.52
CA VAL A 23 8.87 13.99 -4.82
C VAL A 23 8.40 15.40 -4.40
N ALA A 24 7.11 15.58 -4.16
CA ALA A 24 6.50 16.86 -3.80
C ALA A 24 6.59 17.17 -2.30
N LYS A 25 7.77 17.11 -1.70
CA LYS A 25 8.00 17.49 -0.30
C LYS A 25 7.73 18.97 0.02
N ALA A 26 7.68 19.83 -1.00
CA ALA A 26 7.55 21.28 -0.81
C ALA A 26 6.10 21.78 -0.61
N SER A 27 5.09 20.94 -0.77
CA SER A 27 3.70 21.38 -0.93
C SER A 27 2.77 21.13 0.26
N PHE A 28 3.25 20.61 1.39
CA PHE A 28 2.39 20.46 2.57
C PHE A 28 1.87 21.79 3.12
N ARG A 29 2.53 22.92 2.77
CA ARG A 29 2.13 24.26 3.21
C ARG A 29 1.31 25.05 2.19
N SER A 30 1.16 24.60 0.94
CA SER A 30 0.60 25.45 -0.13
C SER A 30 -0.47 24.83 -1.03
N SER A 31 -0.96 23.61 -0.79
CA SER A 31 -1.97 23.02 -1.67
C SER A 31 -3.28 22.68 -0.99
N GLN A 32 -4.14 23.67 -0.83
CA GLN A 32 -5.59 23.47 -0.61
C GLN A 32 -6.29 22.73 -1.77
N THR A 33 -5.58 22.38 -2.85
CA THR A 33 -6.19 21.97 -4.12
C THR A 33 -6.29 20.46 -4.31
N ARG A 34 -5.88 19.60 -3.35
CA ARG A 34 -5.96 18.14 -3.48
C ARG A 34 -6.63 17.42 -2.30
N ALA A 35 -7.67 18.03 -1.74
CA ALA A 35 -8.42 17.47 -0.61
C ALA A 35 -8.96 16.03 -0.88
N GLY A 36 -9.35 15.72 -2.11
CA GLY A 36 -9.85 14.39 -2.48
C GLY A 36 -8.78 13.30 -2.50
N THR A 37 -7.58 13.60 -2.98
CA THR A 37 -6.47 12.63 -3.11
C THR A 37 -5.81 12.34 -1.76
N MET A 38 -5.74 13.33 -0.86
CA MET A 38 -5.21 13.14 0.50
C MET A 38 -6.12 12.30 1.40
N LYS A 39 -7.44 12.34 1.18
CA LYS A 39 -8.43 11.63 2.01
C LYS A 39 -8.20 10.11 2.06
N GLY A 40 -7.68 9.50 0.99
CA GLY A 40 -7.37 8.07 0.93
C GLY A 40 -5.99 7.68 1.43
N LYS A 41 -5.01 8.61 1.43
CA LYS A 41 -3.61 8.33 1.78
C LYS A 41 -3.29 8.50 3.26
N ALA A 42 -4.05 9.31 3.99
CA ALA A 42 -3.83 9.62 5.41
C ALA A 42 -3.72 8.37 6.29
N ARG A 43 -4.48 7.32 5.98
CA ARG A 43 -4.50 6.06 6.74
C ARG A 43 -3.22 5.23 6.65
N TYR A 44 -2.36 5.48 5.65
CA TYR A 44 -1.09 4.78 5.47
C TYR A 44 0.08 5.54 6.09
N MET A 45 -0.14 6.72 6.64
CA MET A 45 0.90 7.52 7.29
C MET A 45 1.35 6.85 8.59
N ALA A 46 2.64 6.88 8.84
CA ALA A 46 3.19 6.44 10.10
C ALA A 46 2.93 7.48 11.22
N PRO A 47 2.80 7.07 12.50
CA PRO A 47 2.53 7.97 13.62
C PRO A 47 3.47 9.19 13.67
N GLU A 48 4.77 8.98 13.45
CA GLU A 48 5.77 10.05 13.44
C GLU A 48 5.58 11.05 12.28
N GLN A 49 4.99 10.63 11.16
CA GLN A 49 4.64 11.54 10.06
C GLN A 49 3.50 12.47 10.46
N VAL A 50 2.50 11.95 11.18
CA VAL A 50 1.34 12.71 11.63
C VAL A 50 1.74 13.76 12.67
N ILE A 51 2.62 13.40 13.61
CA ILE A 51 3.10 14.32 14.66
C ILE A 51 4.33 15.13 14.24
N ASN A 52 4.77 15.00 12.98
CA ASN A 52 5.91 15.71 12.40
C ASN A 52 7.22 15.57 13.19
N LYS A 53 7.50 14.36 13.69
CA LYS A 53 8.74 14.01 14.41
C LYS A 53 9.64 13.18 13.50
N ASN A 54 10.94 13.55 13.43
CA ASN A 54 12.07 12.77 12.88
C ASN A 54 11.72 11.65 11.90
N VAL A 55 11.01 11.98 10.81
CA VAL A 55 10.54 11.02 9.82
C VAL A 55 11.69 10.52 8.96
N ASP A 56 11.95 9.23 9.01
CA ASP A 56 12.95 8.55 8.18
C ASP A 56 12.32 7.44 7.29
N ARG A 57 13.17 6.59 6.70
CA ARG A 57 12.75 5.48 5.82
C ARG A 57 11.85 4.45 6.49
N ARG A 58 11.85 4.34 7.83
CA ARG A 58 11.03 3.40 8.59
C ARG A 58 9.53 3.76 8.55
N ALA A 59 9.19 4.97 8.14
CA ALA A 59 7.81 5.34 7.83
C ALA A 59 7.26 4.54 6.63
N ASP A 60 8.09 4.25 5.63
CA ASP A 60 7.69 3.44 4.48
C ASP A 60 7.48 1.97 4.87
N VAL A 61 8.27 1.46 5.84
CA VAL A 61 8.07 0.14 6.45
C VAL A 61 6.70 0.05 7.13
N TYR A 62 6.34 1.07 7.91
CA TYR A 62 5.02 1.13 8.55
C TYR A 62 3.89 1.15 7.51
N SER A 63 4.00 1.98 6.49
CA SER A 63 3.01 2.07 5.40
C SER A 63 2.85 0.72 4.67
N ALA A 64 3.95 0.00 4.43
CA ALA A 64 3.92 -1.34 3.86
C ALA A 64 3.25 -2.35 4.83
N GLY A 65 3.50 -2.24 6.12
CA GLY A 65 2.81 -3.01 7.16
C GLY A 65 1.30 -2.80 7.15
N VAL A 66 0.83 -1.55 7.02
CA VAL A 66 -0.61 -1.23 6.88
C VAL A 66 -1.20 -1.91 5.65
N MET A 67 -0.49 -1.83 4.50
CA MET A 67 -0.94 -2.47 3.26
C MET A 67 -1.04 -3.99 3.39
N LEU A 68 -0.06 -4.64 4.01
CA LEU A 68 -0.09 -6.08 4.24
C LEU A 68 -1.24 -6.47 5.17
N TRP A 69 -1.43 -5.75 6.26
CA TRP A 69 -2.54 -6.00 7.17
C TRP A 69 -3.90 -5.91 6.45
N GLU A 70 -4.11 -4.85 5.65
CA GLU A 70 -5.33 -4.67 4.86
C GLU A 70 -5.49 -5.75 3.79
N LEU A 71 -4.39 -6.20 3.16
CA LEU A 71 -4.40 -7.26 2.16
C LEU A 71 -4.89 -8.59 2.74
N PHE A 72 -4.40 -8.99 3.90
CA PHE A 72 -4.75 -10.25 4.52
C PHE A 72 -6.14 -10.25 5.16
N THR A 73 -6.53 -9.14 5.78
CA THR A 73 -7.83 -9.05 6.47
C THR A 73 -8.99 -8.66 5.55
N GLY A 74 -8.71 -8.09 4.37
CA GLY A 74 -9.73 -7.50 3.51
C GLY A 74 -10.40 -6.25 4.12
N ARG A 75 -9.88 -5.74 5.24
CA ARG A 75 -10.46 -4.62 6.01
C ARG A 75 -9.50 -3.45 6.06
N LYS A 76 -10.00 -2.27 6.39
CA LYS A 76 -9.18 -1.08 6.61
C LYS A 76 -8.63 -1.11 8.03
N LEU A 77 -7.30 -1.02 8.18
CA LEU A 77 -6.66 -0.94 9.49
C LEU A 77 -7.02 0.38 10.20
N ILE A 78 -6.91 1.48 9.49
CA ILE A 78 -7.25 2.81 10.00
C ILE A 78 -8.57 3.26 9.39
N SER A 79 -9.60 3.38 10.22
CA SER A 79 -10.93 3.90 9.88
C SER A 79 -11.11 5.33 10.42
N GLY A 80 -12.12 6.03 9.91
CA GLY A 80 -12.52 7.37 10.35
C GLY A 80 -13.42 8.01 9.31
N ALA A 81 -14.44 8.76 9.76
CA ALA A 81 -15.41 9.43 8.89
C ALA A 81 -14.77 10.53 8.03
N ASN A 82 -13.68 11.12 8.53
CA ASN A 82 -12.93 12.15 7.83
C ASN A 82 -11.41 11.99 8.04
N MET A 83 -10.63 12.77 7.32
CA MET A 83 -9.16 12.72 7.38
C MET A 83 -8.61 13.02 8.79
N PHE A 84 -9.20 13.96 9.50
CA PHE A 84 -8.74 14.32 10.84
C PHE A 84 -8.90 13.14 11.82
N GLU A 85 -10.04 12.48 11.79
CA GLU A 85 -10.29 11.30 12.61
C GLU A 85 -9.34 10.14 12.27
N GLN A 86 -9.07 9.93 10.97
CA GLN A 86 -8.07 8.94 10.54
C GLN A 86 -6.68 9.26 11.11
N LEU A 87 -6.22 10.51 11.04
CA LEU A 87 -4.93 10.92 11.60
C LEU A 87 -4.89 10.75 13.13
N VAL A 88 -5.98 11.07 13.82
CA VAL A 88 -6.10 10.82 15.27
C VAL A 88 -5.99 9.33 15.57
N ASN A 89 -6.64 8.47 14.77
CA ASN A 89 -6.62 7.03 14.95
C ASN A 89 -5.24 6.43 14.67
N VAL A 90 -4.51 6.93 13.67
CA VAL A 90 -3.09 6.55 13.45
C VAL A 90 -2.26 6.75 14.73
N ILE A 91 -2.50 7.86 15.45
CA ILE A 91 -1.74 8.17 16.66
C ILE A 91 -2.22 7.37 17.87
N LYS A 92 -3.55 7.22 18.04
CA LYS A 92 -4.14 6.73 19.29
C LYS A 92 -4.41 5.24 19.30
N VAL A 93 -4.81 4.66 18.17
CA VAL A 93 -5.25 3.27 18.09
C VAL A 93 -4.07 2.37 17.71
N PRO A 94 -3.66 1.42 18.55
CA PRO A 94 -2.65 0.44 18.15
C PRO A 94 -3.22 -0.48 17.07
N ALA A 95 -2.36 -0.90 16.14
CA ALA A 95 -2.73 -1.88 15.14
C ALA A 95 -2.99 -3.24 15.83
N PRO A 96 -4.13 -3.89 15.58
CA PRO A 96 -4.35 -5.25 16.07
C PRO A 96 -3.44 -6.22 15.30
N ARG A 97 -3.02 -7.29 15.97
CA ARG A 97 -2.24 -8.35 15.33
C ARG A 97 -3.08 -9.06 14.27
N LEU A 98 -2.44 -9.58 13.22
CA LEU A 98 -3.15 -10.42 12.24
C LEU A 98 -3.78 -11.65 12.89
N SER A 99 -3.11 -12.27 13.83
CA SER A 99 -3.61 -13.44 14.56
C SER A 99 -4.88 -13.18 15.38
N SER A 100 -5.16 -11.92 15.75
CA SER A 100 -6.44 -11.59 16.40
C SER A 100 -7.61 -11.47 15.41
N GLU A 101 -7.34 -11.26 14.13
CA GLU A 101 -8.34 -11.16 13.07
C GLU A 101 -8.46 -12.48 12.25
N LEU A 102 -7.35 -13.19 12.14
CA LEU A 102 -7.20 -14.42 11.37
C LEU A 102 -6.50 -15.47 12.24
N PRO A 103 -7.25 -16.29 13.01
CA PRO A 103 -6.66 -17.23 13.96
C PRO A 103 -5.70 -18.26 13.34
N ASP A 104 -5.89 -18.61 12.06
CA ASP A 104 -5.09 -19.61 11.34
C ASP A 104 -3.90 -18.99 10.59
N ILE A 105 -3.61 -17.69 10.77
CA ILE A 105 -2.48 -17.03 10.10
C ILE A 105 -1.14 -17.61 10.56
N ASP A 106 -0.20 -17.76 9.62
CA ASP A 106 1.15 -18.20 9.94
C ASP A 106 1.81 -17.25 10.97
N PRO A 107 2.33 -17.76 12.10
CA PRO A 107 2.96 -16.94 13.13
C PRO A 107 4.15 -16.11 12.64
N LYS A 108 4.88 -16.57 11.60
CA LYS A 108 5.99 -15.80 11.00
C LYS A 108 5.45 -14.55 10.30
N LEU A 109 4.37 -14.70 9.53
CA LEU A 109 3.75 -13.58 8.83
C LEU A 109 3.12 -12.58 9.82
N ASP A 110 2.41 -13.09 10.85
CA ASP A 110 1.88 -12.26 11.93
C ASP A 110 2.99 -11.44 12.60
N HIS A 111 4.14 -12.06 12.90
CA HIS A 111 5.29 -11.37 13.49
C HIS A 111 5.89 -10.29 12.55
N ILE A 112 6.00 -10.57 11.24
CA ILE A 112 6.53 -9.61 10.26
C ILE A 112 5.64 -8.36 10.21
N VAL A 113 4.31 -8.55 10.15
CA VAL A 113 3.36 -7.44 10.07
C VAL A 113 3.30 -6.67 11.39
N ASP A 114 3.28 -7.36 12.54
CA ASP A 114 3.31 -6.74 13.87
C ASP A 114 4.57 -5.86 14.06
N LYS A 115 5.76 -6.40 13.69
CA LYS A 115 7.02 -5.65 13.73
C LYS A 115 7.00 -4.42 12.81
N ALA A 116 6.46 -4.55 11.60
CA ALA A 116 6.36 -3.42 10.67
C ALA A 116 5.43 -2.32 11.20
N LEU A 117 4.35 -2.69 11.90
CA LEU A 117 3.35 -1.81 12.47
C LEU A 117 3.69 -1.29 13.87
N ALA A 118 4.85 -1.63 14.42
CA ALA A 118 5.29 -1.12 15.72
C ALA A 118 5.22 0.42 15.75
N ARG A 119 4.69 0.97 16.85
CA ARG A 119 4.50 2.43 16.99
C ARG A 119 5.83 3.16 17.08
N ASP A 120 6.78 2.59 17.82
CA ASP A 120 8.15 3.10 17.89
C ASP A 120 8.89 2.71 16.59
N PRO A 121 9.38 3.69 15.81
CA PRO A 121 10.21 3.39 14.66
C PRO A 121 11.43 2.52 14.96
N ALA A 122 11.98 2.59 16.20
CA ALA A 122 13.13 1.79 16.58
C ALA A 122 12.81 0.29 16.73
N ALA A 123 11.55 -0.04 16.98
CA ALA A 123 11.08 -1.43 17.07
C ALA A 123 10.74 -2.06 15.71
N ARG A 124 10.69 -1.26 14.62
CA ARG A 124 10.43 -1.73 13.26
C ARG A 124 11.68 -2.36 12.61
N PHE A 125 11.52 -2.87 11.39
CA PHE A 125 12.66 -3.13 10.52
C PHE A 125 13.40 -1.81 10.23
N ALA A 126 14.73 -1.82 10.31
CA ALA A 126 15.54 -0.61 10.09
C ALA A 126 15.50 -0.16 8.63
N THR A 127 15.25 -1.10 7.71
CA THR A 127 15.18 -0.84 6.26
C THR A 127 14.06 -1.66 5.60
N ALA A 128 13.60 -1.21 4.44
CA ALA A 128 12.72 -1.99 3.58
C ALA A 128 13.38 -3.29 3.10
N SER A 129 14.72 -3.33 2.98
CA SER A 129 15.47 -4.54 2.61
C SER A 129 15.34 -5.62 3.69
N GLU A 130 15.50 -5.28 4.96
CA GLU A 130 15.31 -6.24 6.06
C GLU A 130 13.88 -6.80 6.09
N MET A 131 12.88 -5.95 5.89
CA MET A 131 11.49 -6.40 5.79
C MET A 131 11.29 -7.32 4.58
N ARG A 132 11.87 -6.98 3.42
CA ARG A 132 11.83 -7.80 2.21
C ARG A 132 12.46 -9.18 2.45
N GLU A 133 13.60 -9.25 3.09
CA GLU A 133 14.29 -10.50 3.41
C GLU A 133 13.41 -11.41 4.27
N ALA A 134 12.82 -10.87 5.34
CA ALA A 134 11.88 -11.61 6.19
C ALA A 134 10.66 -12.13 5.41
N LEU A 135 10.10 -11.31 4.50
CA LEU A 135 9.00 -11.73 3.64
C LEU A 135 9.41 -12.80 2.63
N LEU A 136 10.62 -12.72 2.07
CA LEU A 136 11.13 -13.74 1.14
C LEU A 136 11.37 -15.09 1.83
N GLU A 137 11.88 -15.09 3.07
CA GLU A 137 12.01 -16.30 3.88
C GLU A 137 10.64 -16.93 4.16
N TYR A 138 9.64 -16.10 4.48
CA TYR A 138 8.27 -16.57 4.64
C TYR A 138 7.73 -17.19 3.34
N VAL A 139 7.79 -16.48 2.21
CA VAL A 139 7.29 -16.95 0.90
C VAL A 139 7.98 -18.25 0.49
N ALA A 140 9.29 -18.37 0.70
CA ALA A 140 10.04 -19.61 0.40
C ALA A 140 9.51 -20.80 1.22
N SER A 141 9.08 -20.58 2.47
CA SER A 141 8.50 -21.63 3.31
C SER A 141 7.03 -21.93 2.99
N ALA A 142 6.29 -20.96 2.44
CA ALA A 142 4.85 -21.04 2.18
C ALA A 142 4.46 -21.53 0.76
N GLY A 143 5.43 -21.82 -0.12
CA GLY A 143 5.15 -22.40 -1.45
C GLY A 143 5.61 -21.59 -2.65
N ASN A 144 6.32 -20.49 -2.45
CA ASN A 144 7.04 -19.73 -3.50
C ASN A 144 6.20 -19.42 -4.77
N VAL A 145 5.14 -18.61 -4.62
CA VAL A 145 4.30 -18.17 -5.72
C VAL A 145 5.10 -17.42 -6.78
N GLN A 146 4.96 -17.82 -8.03
CA GLN A 146 5.68 -17.21 -9.16
C GLN A 146 4.94 -15.97 -9.68
N PRO A 147 5.64 -14.95 -10.24
CA PRO A 147 5.01 -13.78 -10.83
C PRO A 147 3.92 -14.12 -11.86
N LYS A 148 4.12 -15.20 -12.65
CA LYS A 148 3.15 -15.66 -13.63
C LYS A 148 1.80 -16.04 -12.99
N GLU A 149 1.80 -16.60 -11.80
CA GLU A 149 0.58 -16.99 -11.08
C GLU A 149 -0.17 -15.74 -10.62
N ILE A 150 0.54 -14.73 -10.13
CA ILE A 150 -0.02 -13.41 -9.80
C ILE A 150 -0.62 -12.78 -11.05
N GLY A 151 0.10 -12.79 -12.18
CA GLY A 151 -0.36 -12.25 -13.46
C GLY A 151 -1.62 -12.95 -13.97
N ALA A 152 -1.72 -14.28 -13.82
CA ALA A 152 -2.90 -15.05 -14.18
C ALA A 152 -4.12 -14.62 -13.33
N LEU A 153 -3.95 -14.52 -12.00
CA LEU A 153 -4.99 -14.05 -11.08
C LEU A 153 -5.49 -12.65 -11.43
N VAL A 154 -4.57 -11.71 -11.68
CA VAL A 154 -4.90 -10.33 -12.07
C VAL A 154 -5.62 -10.31 -13.41
N SER A 155 -5.16 -11.11 -14.40
CA SER A 155 -5.77 -11.19 -15.73
C SER A 155 -7.19 -11.73 -15.69
N GLU A 156 -7.46 -12.74 -14.86
CA GLU A 156 -8.78 -13.31 -14.66
C GLU A 156 -9.71 -12.32 -13.93
N THR A 157 -9.24 -11.77 -12.82
CA THR A 157 -10.01 -10.85 -11.97
C THR A 157 -10.44 -9.59 -12.73
N PHE A 158 -9.58 -9.07 -13.60
CA PHE A 158 -9.79 -7.81 -14.32
C PHE A 158 -10.01 -7.97 -15.82
N ALA A 159 -10.42 -9.15 -16.30
CA ALA A 159 -10.63 -9.43 -17.73
C ALA A 159 -11.58 -8.42 -18.39
N SER A 160 -12.76 -8.19 -17.80
CA SER A 160 -13.77 -7.26 -18.32
C SER A 160 -13.27 -5.81 -18.38
N GLN A 161 -12.56 -5.37 -17.35
CA GLN A 161 -11.98 -4.02 -17.31
C GLN A 161 -10.89 -3.85 -18.38
N ARG A 162 -10.08 -4.87 -18.58
CA ARG A 162 -9.04 -4.89 -19.63
C ARG A 162 -9.64 -4.77 -21.02
N GLU A 163 -10.69 -5.54 -21.32
CA GLU A 163 -11.40 -5.49 -22.60
C GLU A 163 -11.99 -4.11 -22.86
N LYS A 164 -12.67 -3.52 -21.87
CA LYS A 164 -13.22 -2.15 -21.97
C LYS A 164 -12.14 -1.13 -22.26
N LEU A 165 -11.01 -1.19 -21.54
CA LEU A 165 -9.89 -0.28 -21.76
C LEU A 165 -9.28 -0.43 -23.15
N GLN A 166 -9.07 -1.68 -23.61
CA GLN A 166 -8.58 -1.96 -24.96
C GLN A 166 -9.53 -1.44 -26.05
N ALA A 167 -10.84 -1.58 -25.87
CA ALA A 167 -11.85 -1.05 -26.79
C ALA A 167 -11.74 0.49 -26.88
N ILE A 168 -11.62 1.19 -25.74
CA ILE A 168 -11.46 2.65 -25.70
C ILE A 168 -10.17 3.07 -26.44
N VAL A 169 -9.07 2.39 -26.17
CA VAL A 169 -7.78 2.69 -26.82
C VAL A 169 -7.89 2.49 -28.34
N ARG A 170 -8.45 1.39 -28.81
CA ARG A 170 -8.67 1.13 -30.24
C ARG A 170 -9.50 2.23 -30.88
N THR A 171 -10.64 2.60 -30.27
CA THR A 171 -11.53 3.64 -30.79
C THR A 171 -10.82 5.00 -30.92
N ARG A 172 -9.96 5.33 -29.94
CA ARG A 172 -9.19 6.60 -29.97
C ARG A 172 -8.07 6.61 -30.99
N LEU A 173 -7.39 5.48 -31.20
CA LEU A 173 -6.33 5.36 -32.20
C LEU A 173 -6.85 5.32 -33.64
N THR A 174 -8.13 4.88 -33.83
CA THR A 174 -8.78 4.82 -35.15
C THR A 174 -9.65 6.03 -35.46
N ALA A 175 -9.86 6.96 -34.50
CA ALA A 175 -10.55 8.21 -34.77
C ALA A 175 -9.68 9.08 -35.67
N PRO A 176 -10.18 9.57 -36.85
CA PRO A 176 -9.43 10.51 -37.66
C PRO A 176 -9.20 11.77 -36.83
N GLU A 177 -7.98 12.33 -36.92
CA GLU A 177 -7.70 13.67 -36.40
C GLU A 177 -8.74 14.61 -36.97
N ALA A 178 -9.55 15.24 -36.12
CA ALA A 178 -10.43 16.32 -36.52
C ALA A 178 -9.52 17.43 -36.99
N GLY A 179 -9.39 17.54 -38.32
CA GLY A 179 -8.62 18.59 -38.95
C GLY A 179 -9.19 19.97 -38.58
N ASP A 180 -8.29 20.86 -38.20
CA ASP A 180 -8.52 22.30 -38.06
C ASP A 180 -8.98 22.90 -39.39
#